data_948cd97a5d129b9036e1af27a2e75009
#
_entry.id   948cd97a5d129b9036e1af27a2e75009
#
_cell.length_a   1.000
_cell.length_b   1.000
_cell.length_c   1.000
_cell.angle_alpha   90.00
_cell.angle_beta   90.00
_cell.angle_gamma   90.00
#
_symmetry.space_group_name_H-M   'P 1'
#
loop_
_entity.id
_entity.type
_entity.pdbx_description
1 polymer ?
#
loop_
_entity_poly.entity_id
_entity_poly.type
_entity_poly.pdbx_seq_one_letter_code
_entity_poly.pdbx_strand_id
1 'polypeptide(L)' 'MLNKLLSLFKLPKEYGSTMKIEVIDEELVVVNYGDLLKFSEYEIVLIKLIVRGEELKLIYQDPKIIKIKGKIKEIIKGE' A
#
# COMPACT_ATOMS: atom_id res chain seq x y z
N MET A 1 1.75 8.86 -15.62
CA MET A 1 1.31 8.60 -15.72
C MET A 1 0.94 8.45 -15.87
N LEU A 2 1.10 7.93 -15.38
CA LEU A 2 0.60 7.42 -15.33
C LEU A 2 0.77 7.14 -15.89
N ASN A 3 1.27 6.93 -15.93
CA ASN A 3 1.29 6.38 -16.47
C ASN A 3 1.71 5.84 -16.57
N LYS A 4 2.49 5.85 -16.05
CA LYS A 4 2.77 5.05 -15.98
C LYS A 4 2.27 4.44 -15.41
N LEU A 5 2.04 4.58 -14.81
CA LEU A 5 1.31 3.99 -14.20
C LEU A 5 0.34 3.63 -14.98
N LEU A 6 -0.05 4.03 -15.55
CA LEU A 6 -0.94 3.62 -16.21
C LEU A 6 -0.69 2.77 -17.16
N SER A 7 0.34 2.84 -17.42
CA SER A 7 0.62 1.95 -18.38
C SER A 7 0.49 0.66 -17.93
N LEU A 8 0.68 0.47 -16.71
CA LEU A 8 0.55 -0.72 -16.24
C LEU A 8 -0.65 -1.29 -16.44
N PHE A 9 -1.59 -0.58 -16.54
CA PHE A 9 -2.79 -1.16 -16.61
C PHE A 9 -3.09 -1.92 -17.75
N LYS A 10 -2.39 -1.97 -18.71
CA LYS A 10 -2.75 -2.71 -19.76
C LYS A 10 -2.52 -4.06 -19.70
N LEU A 11 -1.98 -4.51 -18.73
CA LEU A 11 -1.70 -5.77 -18.64
C LEU A 11 -2.67 -6.66 -18.41
N PRO A 12 -2.78 -7.72 -18.80
CA PRO A 12 -3.72 -8.69 -18.67
C PRO A 12 -3.86 -9.15 -17.31
N LYS A 13 -3.93 -10.37 -17.08
CA LYS A 13 -4.20 -10.87 -15.85
C LYS A 13 -3.27 -10.54 -14.81
N GLU A 14 -2.11 -10.28 -15.11
CA GLU A 14 -1.27 -10.02 -14.05
C GLU A 14 -1.56 -8.72 -13.48
N TYR A 15 -2.25 -7.95 -14.16
CA TYR A 15 -2.53 -6.72 -13.70
C TYR A 15 -3.18 -6.71 -12.45
N GLY A 16 -4.11 -7.50 -12.23
CA GLY A 16 -4.85 -7.45 -11.03
C GLY A 16 -4.04 -7.79 -9.82
N SER A 17 -2.92 -8.42 -10.01
CA SER A 17 -2.13 -8.77 -8.86
C SER A 17 -0.96 -7.83 -8.67
N THR A 18 -0.83 -6.80 -9.49
CA THR A 18 0.29 -5.89 -9.35
C THR A 18 0.01 -4.92 -8.21
N MET A 19 0.88 -4.89 -7.24
CA MET A 19 0.72 -3.97 -6.14
C MET A 19 1.16 -2.58 -6.55
N LYS A 20 0.38 -1.57 -6.21
CA LYS A 20 0.73 -0.19 -6.49
C LYS A 20 0.77 0.58 -5.20
N ILE A 21 1.75 1.44 -5.05
CA ILE A 21 1.94 2.22 -3.85
C ILE A 21 1.96 3.69 -4.23
N GLU A 22 1.18 4.50 -3.55
CA GLU A 22 1.14 5.91 -3.83
C GLU A 22 1.14 6.68 -2.52
N VAL A 23 1.93 7.73 -2.42
CA VAL A 23 1.98 8.55 -1.23
C VAL A 23 1.49 9.94 -1.60
N ILE A 24 0.45 10.39 -0.93
CA ILE A 24 -0.11 11.71 -1.18
C ILE A 24 -0.21 12.38 0.17
N ASP A 25 0.54 13.46 0.37
CA ASP A 25 0.62 14.16 1.65
C ASP A 25 1.09 13.15 2.69
N GLU A 26 0.34 12.91 3.73
CA GLU A 26 0.73 11.95 4.74
C GLU A 26 -0.07 10.67 4.62
N GLU A 27 -0.67 10.42 3.47
CA GLU A 27 -1.44 9.22 3.25
C GLU A 27 -0.73 8.27 2.33
N LEU A 28 -0.73 7.01 2.69
CA LEU A 28 -0.16 5.97 1.86
C LEU A 28 -1.33 5.14 1.33
N VAL A 29 -1.41 5.00 0.04
CA VAL A 29 -2.46 4.21 -0.60
C VAL A 29 -1.79 3.00 -1.25
N VAL A 30 -2.22 1.80 -0.87
CA VAL A 30 -1.67 0.59 -1.44
C VAL A 30 -2.79 -0.18 -2.13
N VAL A 31 -2.65 -0.42 -3.41
CA VAL A 31 -3.63 -1.14 -4.20
C VAL A 31 -3.11 -2.56 -4.41
N ASN A 32 -3.98 -3.53 -4.28
CA ASN A 32 -3.63 -4.95 -4.41
C ASN A 32 -2.64 -5.36 -3.34
N TYR A 33 -2.91 -4.96 -2.10
CA TYR A 33 -1.98 -5.19 -1.00
C TYR A 33 -1.95 -6.64 -0.51
N GLY A 34 -2.90 -7.42 -0.93
CA GLY A 34 -2.94 -8.83 -0.54
C GLY A 34 -3.75 -9.02 0.72
N ASP A 35 -3.17 -8.82 1.85
CA ASP A 35 -3.87 -8.99 3.10
C ASP A 35 -3.14 -8.20 4.18
N LEU A 36 -3.85 -7.88 5.24
CA LEU A 36 -3.30 -7.17 6.38
C LEU A 36 -2.96 -8.21 7.43
N LEU A 37 -1.68 -8.32 7.77
CA LEU A 37 -1.23 -9.33 8.70
C LEU A 37 -1.05 -8.78 10.11
N LYS A 38 -0.69 -7.50 10.25
CA LYS A 38 -0.46 -6.94 11.55
C LYS A 38 -0.67 -5.44 11.48
N PHE A 39 -1.22 -4.86 12.52
CA PHE A 39 -1.43 -3.43 12.56
C PHE A 39 -1.09 -2.87 13.92
N SER A 40 -0.27 -1.84 13.95
CA SER A 40 -0.04 -1.07 15.17
C SER A 40 0.25 0.35 14.74
N GLU A 41 0.35 1.27 15.70
CA GLU A 41 0.62 2.65 15.33
C GLU A 41 2.06 2.84 14.87
N TYR A 42 2.90 1.84 15.04
CA TYR A 42 4.30 1.95 14.61
C TYR A 42 4.60 1.06 13.40
N GLU A 43 3.79 0.08 13.13
CA GLU A 43 4.10 -0.85 12.06
C GLU A 43 2.84 -1.48 11.49
N ILE A 44 2.73 -1.53 10.19
CA ILE A 44 1.64 -2.19 9.51
C ILE A 44 2.26 -3.19 8.56
N VAL A 45 1.92 -4.47 8.72
CA VAL A 45 2.50 -5.53 7.92
C VAL A 45 1.46 -6.06 6.96
N LEU A 46 1.73 -5.94 5.68
CA LEU A 46 0.89 -6.49 4.63
C LEU A 46 1.65 -7.67 4.04
N ILE A 47 1.03 -8.46 3.22
CA ILE A 47 1.69 -9.60 2.65
C ILE A 47 2.94 -9.22 1.87
N LYS A 48 2.88 -8.15 1.11
CA LYS A 48 4.01 -7.78 0.26
C LYS A 48 4.68 -6.49 0.67
N LEU A 49 4.35 -5.94 1.81
CA LEU A 49 4.85 -4.64 2.17
C LEU A 49 4.83 -4.46 3.68
N ILE A 50 5.84 -3.81 4.21
CA ILE A 50 5.85 -3.45 5.62
C ILE A 50 5.99 -1.94 5.68
N VAL A 51 5.11 -1.29 6.44
CA VAL A 51 5.13 0.15 6.59
C VAL A 51 5.48 0.45 8.04
N ARG A 52 6.49 1.25 8.27
CA ARG A 52 6.89 1.63 9.61
C ARG A 52 6.85 3.14 9.77
N GLY A 53 6.49 3.59 10.93
CA GLY A 53 6.41 5.00 11.20
C GLY A 53 5.90 5.30 12.58
N GLU A 54 5.20 6.40 12.74
CA GLU A 54 4.64 6.80 14.01
C GLU A 54 3.22 7.29 13.82
N GLU A 55 2.38 7.00 14.77
CA GLU A 55 1.00 7.45 14.74
C GLU A 55 0.29 6.95 13.47
N LEU A 56 0.58 5.74 13.06
CA LEU A 56 -0.04 5.19 11.87
C LEU A 56 -1.49 4.85 12.14
N LYS A 57 -2.36 5.19 11.22
CA LYS A 57 -3.78 4.91 11.33
C LYS A 57 -4.30 4.32 10.04
N LEU A 58 -5.20 3.37 10.18
CA LEU A 58 -5.80 2.77 9.03
C LEU A 58 -7.07 3.55 8.75
N ILE A 59 -7.11 4.31 7.69
CA ILE A 59 -8.27 5.15 7.41
C ILE A 59 -9.23 4.55 6.41
N TYR A 60 -8.83 3.52 5.71
CA TYR A 60 -9.72 2.85 4.77
C TYR A 60 -9.17 1.49 4.43
N GLN A 61 -10.03 0.51 4.30
CA GLN A 61 -9.61 -0.82 3.89
C GLN A 61 -10.75 -1.52 3.17
N ASP A 62 -10.44 -2.11 2.04
CA ASP A 62 -11.35 -3.01 1.36
C ASP A 62 -10.48 -4.14 0.78
N PRO A 63 -11.03 -5.12 0.09
CA PRO A 63 -10.23 -6.25 -0.38
C PRO A 63 -9.10 -5.87 -1.33
N LYS A 64 -9.18 -4.72 -1.97
CA LYS A 64 -8.15 -4.31 -2.89
C LYS A 64 -7.30 -3.17 -2.43
N ILE A 65 -7.83 -2.25 -1.67
CA ILE A 65 -7.16 -0.99 -1.36
C ILE A 65 -7.07 -0.78 0.13
N ILE A 66 -5.93 -0.33 0.59
CA ILE A 66 -5.77 0.04 1.98
C ILE A 66 -5.16 1.43 2.01
N LYS A 67 -5.65 2.29 2.89
CA LYS A 67 -5.12 3.64 3.05
C LYS A 67 -4.65 3.84 4.48
N ILE A 68 -3.43 4.28 4.62
CA ILE A 68 -2.78 4.46 5.90
C ILE A 68 -2.36 5.91 6.02
N LYS A 69 -2.58 6.51 7.19
CA LYS A 69 -2.17 7.88 7.41
C LYS A 69 -1.25 7.93 8.62
N GLY A 70 -0.32 8.85 8.61
CA GLY A 70 0.59 9.04 9.73
C GLY A 70 1.97 9.42 9.25
N LYS A 71 2.92 9.38 10.19
CA LYS A 71 4.29 9.74 9.85
C LYS A 71 4.98 8.49 9.35
N ILE A 72 5.01 8.31 8.05
CA ILE A 72 5.60 7.12 7.47
C ILE A 72 7.09 7.32 7.33
N LYS A 73 7.85 6.46 7.98
CA LYS A 73 9.30 6.59 7.96
C LYS A 73 9.97 5.59 7.05
N GLU A 74 9.40 4.44 6.88
CA GLU A 74 10.04 3.40 6.11
C GLU A 74 9.02 2.53 5.41
N ILE A 75 9.25 2.17 4.18
CA ILE A 75 8.41 1.26 3.44
C ILE A 75 9.32 0.17 2.91
N ILE A 76 9.06 -1.06 3.33
CA ILE A 76 9.90 -2.18 2.93
C ILE A 76 9.08 -3.12 2.10
N LYS A 77 9.53 -3.41 0.89
CA LYS A 77 8.80 -4.30 0.03
C LYS A 77 9.20 -5.71 0.35
N GLY A 78 8.24 -6.56 0.51
CA GLY A 78 8.51 -7.95 0.74
C GLY A 78 8.45 -8.75 -0.52
N GLU A 79 8.64 -10.02 -0.37
CA GLU A 79 8.62 -10.89 -1.51
C GLU A 79 7.25 -11.28 -1.90
#